data_0d4b4de36d8c147b1ac062faf0bd5ab2
#
_entry.id   0d4b4de36d8c147b1ac062faf0bd5ab2
#
_cell.length_a   1.000
_cell.length_b   1.000
_cell.length_c   1.000
_cell.angle_alpha   90.00
_cell.angle_beta   90.00
_cell.angle_gamma   90.00
#
_symmetry.space_group_name_H-M   'P 1'
#
loop_
_entity.id
_entity.type
_entity.pdbx_description
1 polymer ?
#
loop_
_entity_poly.entity_id
_entity_poly.type
_entity_poly.pdbx_seq_one_letter_code
_entity_poly.pdbx_strand_id
1 'polypeptide(L)'
;MSGSVSDFSGVDRPERSPEETARLLRILRTFGKAATLGQALGDKAAIRAEIQQAMDEFDNDFFRPSMARRREMLAQLARGEITEDALPRDVLVELLRSESETPISHDVLMKEIGFFLLAGAFTSIHTLTHAMHDIFSWSASHPEDAKRYAEDAVFLQKAIHESMRLHPSSPTAGRRPTCPVHLPSGQDVSPQDLISVDLMAANRDTRIFGEDAADYNPHRPAPRGASPYGLSFGIGMHSCLGLTLAAGSLPRAGADAREHHLGTVSLIARTLMQHGARPDPANPGVVDRSTIRNNWSLYPILLNP
;
A
#
# COMPACT_ATOMS: atom_id res chain seq x y z
N MET A 1 8.43 -0.03 8.08
CA MET A 1 7.27 0.49 7.30
C MET A 1 6.31 1.32 8.14
N SER A 2 5.81 0.85 9.29
CA SER A 2 4.88 1.64 10.12
C SER A 2 5.45 3.01 10.54
N GLY A 3 6.74 3.12 10.82
CA GLY A 3 7.42 4.36 11.16
C GLY A 3 7.35 5.42 10.06
N SER A 4 7.73 5.06 8.86
CA SER A 4 7.72 6.00 7.71
C SER A 4 6.31 6.45 7.35
N VAL A 5 5.31 5.57 7.46
CA VAL A 5 3.92 5.92 7.14
C VAL A 5 3.31 6.81 8.21
N SER A 6 3.62 6.60 9.50
CA SER A 6 3.19 7.51 10.58
C SER A 6 3.81 8.89 10.44
N ASP A 7 5.10 8.97 10.13
CA ASP A 7 5.79 10.25 9.91
C ASP A 7 5.19 11.00 8.70
N PHE A 8 4.92 10.31 7.58
CA PHE A 8 4.29 10.88 6.40
C PHE A 8 2.84 11.36 6.66
N SER A 9 2.07 10.59 7.43
CA SER A 9 0.67 10.94 7.75
C SER A 9 0.54 12.06 8.78
N GLY A 10 1.59 12.31 9.56
CA GLY A 10 1.60 13.29 10.65
C GLY A 10 1.15 12.71 11.99
N VAL A 11 1.28 11.39 12.17
CA VAL A 11 0.97 10.72 13.44
C VAL A 11 2.23 10.52 14.27
N ASP A 12 2.31 11.22 15.37
CA ASP A 12 3.44 11.14 16.29
C ASP A 12 3.48 9.80 17.03
N ARG A 13 4.69 9.36 17.26
CA ARG A 13 5.00 8.22 18.13
C ARG A 13 6.04 8.69 19.15
N PRO A 14 5.61 9.33 20.24
CA PRO A 14 6.52 9.98 21.17
C PRO A 14 7.46 9.01 21.90
N GLU A 15 6.98 7.80 22.19
CA GLU A 15 7.77 6.79 22.90
C GLU A 15 8.75 6.06 21.95
N ARG A 16 8.38 5.88 20.70
CA ARG A 16 9.09 5.05 19.69
C ARG A 16 9.45 3.65 20.23
N SER A 17 8.68 3.20 21.23
CA SER A 17 8.87 1.90 21.85
C SER A 17 8.33 0.75 21.00
N PRO A 18 8.81 -0.49 21.20
CA PRO A 18 8.21 -1.66 20.55
C PRO A 18 6.72 -1.83 20.88
N GLU A 19 6.31 -1.50 22.12
CA GLU A 19 4.94 -1.60 22.63
C GLU A 19 4.03 -0.60 21.92
N GLU A 20 4.44 0.67 21.81
CA GLU A 20 3.71 1.69 21.05
C GLU A 20 3.57 1.29 19.58
N THR A 21 4.64 0.77 18.98
CA THR A 21 4.63 0.28 17.60
C THR A 21 3.65 -0.89 17.44
N ALA A 22 3.65 -1.86 18.35
CA ALA A 22 2.74 -3.00 18.32
C ALA A 22 1.28 -2.55 18.47
N ARG A 23 1.02 -1.55 19.31
CA ARG A 23 -0.30 -0.97 19.53
C ARG A 23 -0.82 -0.28 18.28
N LEU A 24 -0.02 0.58 17.64
CA LEU A 24 -0.39 1.21 16.38
C LEU A 24 -0.63 0.19 15.27
N LEU A 25 0.21 -0.83 15.15
CA LEU A 25 0.03 -1.91 14.17
C LEU A 25 -1.26 -2.70 14.41
N ARG A 26 -1.65 -2.95 15.66
CA ARG A 26 -2.93 -3.58 16.00
C ARG A 26 -4.10 -2.72 15.52
N ILE A 27 -4.09 -1.42 15.79
CA ILE A 27 -5.09 -0.47 15.32
C ILE A 27 -5.18 -0.49 13.78
N LEU A 28 -4.05 -0.42 13.09
CA LEU A 28 -4.00 -0.43 11.63
C LEU A 28 -4.52 -1.76 11.04
N ARG A 29 -4.25 -2.90 11.67
CA ARG A 29 -4.85 -4.19 11.28
C ARG A 29 -6.37 -4.16 11.39
N THR A 30 -6.90 -3.54 12.45
CA THR A 30 -8.35 -3.38 12.63
C THR A 30 -8.94 -2.42 11.59
N PHE A 31 -8.25 -1.34 11.24
CA PHE A 31 -8.64 -0.48 10.11
C PHE A 31 -8.64 -1.24 8.78
N GLY A 32 -7.71 -2.18 8.60
CA GLY A 32 -7.71 -3.10 7.46
C GLY A 32 -9.01 -3.90 7.34
N LYS A 33 -9.57 -4.36 8.47
CA LYS A 33 -10.88 -5.02 8.50
C LYS A 33 -12.01 -4.07 8.05
N ALA A 34 -11.93 -2.78 8.41
CA ALA A 34 -12.90 -1.78 7.96
C ALA A 34 -12.89 -1.63 6.43
N ALA A 35 -11.72 -1.46 5.82
CA ALA A 35 -11.57 -1.34 4.37
C ALA A 35 -12.03 -2.59 3.60
N THR A 36 -12.02 -3.76 4.24
CA THR A 36 -12.35 -5.04 3.63
C THR A 36 -13.62 -5.68 4.21
N LEU A 37 -14.43 -4.92 4.94
CA LEU A 37 -15.61 -5.43 5.64
C LEU A 37 -16.60 -6.17 4.72
N GLY A 38 -16.72 -5.74 3.46
CA GLY A 38 -17.53 -6.41 2.44
C GLY A 38 -17.04 -7.83 2.12
N GLN A 39 -15.75 -8.09 2.31
CA GLN A 39 -15.06 -9.35 2.00
C GLN A 39 -14.77 -10.18 3.27
N ALA A 40 -15.09 -9.64 4.46
CA ALA A 40 -14.86 -10.33 5.73
C ALA A 40 -15.79 -11.55 5.88
N LEU A 41 -15.21 -12.62 6.40
CA LEU A 41 -15.93 -13.83 6.82
C LEU A 41 -16.23 -13.71 8.32
N GLY A 42 -17.48 -13.88 8.72
CA GLY A 42 -17.90 -13.84 10.12
C GLY A 42 -18.92 -12.75 10.47
N ASP A 43 -19.08 -12.47 11.76
CA ASP A 43 -20.05 -11.50 12.27
C ASP A 43 -19.59 -10.05 12.00
N LYS A 44 -20.25 -9.43 11.04
CA LYS A 44 -19.95 -8.04 10.65
C LYS A 44 -20.34 -7.01 11.72
N ALA A 45 -21.24 -7.32 12.63
CA ALA A 45 -21.60 -6.43 13.72
C ALA A 45 -20.49 -6.40 14.77
N ALA A 46 -19.97 -7.57 15.14
CA ALA A 46 -18.81 -7.67 16.03
C ALA A 46 -17.58 -6.98 15.45
N ILE A 47 -17.31 -7.16 14.14
CA ILE A 47 -16.20 -6.50 13.46
C ILE A 47 -16.37 -4.96 13.48
N ARG A 48 -17.58 -4.43 13.28
CA ARG A 48 -17.84 -2.98 13.38
C ARG A 48 -17.59 -2.43 14.77
N ALA A 49 -17.98 -3.18 15.83
CA ALA A 49 -17.70 -2.78 17.21
C ALA A 49 -16.19 -2.72 17.49
N GLU A 50 -15.44 -3.72 17.03
CA GLU A 50 -13.97 -3.72 17.12
C GLU A 50 -13.34 -2.53 16.39
N ILE A 51 -13.84 -2.19 15.19
CA ILE A 51 -13.38 -1.03 14.42
C ILE A 51 -13.65 0.26 15.18
N GLN A 52 -14.83 0.44 15.75
CA GLN A 52 -15.16 1.64 16.53
C GLN A 52 -14.25 1.80 17.73
N GLN A 53 -13.99 0.75 18.47
CA GLN A 53 -13.05 0.78 19.60
C GLN A 53 -11.64 1.15 19.15
N ALA A 54 -11.17 0.64 18.03
CA ALA A 54 -9.85 0.98 17.47
C ALA A 54 -9.80 2.43 16.99
N MET A 55 -10.90 2.98 16.46
CA MET A 55 -10.99 4.39 16.07
C MET A 55 -10.93 5.30 17.29
N ASP A 56 -11.65 4.97 18.37
CA ASP A 56 -11.64 5.74 19.62
C ASP A 56 -10.25 5.76 20.26
N GLU A 57 -9.55 4.59 20.26
CA GLU A 57 -8.18 4.49 20.74
C GLU A 57 -7.21 5.30 19.87
N PHE A 58 -7.35 5.21 18.55
CA PHE A 58 -6.53 5.98 17.61
C PHE A 58 -6.72 7.49 17.80
N ASP A 59 -7.95 7.93 17.92
CA ASP A 59 -8.28 9.34 18.13
C ASP A 59 -7.66 9.87 19.43
N ASN A 60 -7.87 9.17 20.55
CA ASN A 60 -7.43 9.65 21.85
C ASN A 60 -5.91 9.61 22.03
N ASP A 61 -5.27 8.52 21.60
CA ASP A 61 -3.89 8.24 21.99
C ASP A 61 -2.86 8.65 20.92
N PHE A 62 -3.28 8.81 19.67
CA PHE A 62 -2.39 9.14 18.57
C PHE A 62 -2.80 10.42 17.82
N PHE A 63 -4.07 10.50 17.38
CA PHE A 63 -4.47 11.58 16.47
C PHE A 63 -4.60 12.94 17.17
N ARG A 64 -5.35 13.03 18.29
CA ARG A 64 -5.52 14.30 19.03
C ARG A 64 -4.20 14.90 19.49
N PRO A 65 -3.28 14.14 20.10
CA PRO A 65 -1.97 14.69 20.48
C PRO A 65 -1.17 15.19 19.27
N SER A 66 -1.17 14.42 18.17
CA SER A 66 -0.48 14.81 16.93
C SER A 66 -1.05 16.08 16.31
N MET A 67 -2.39 16.19 16.26
CA MET A 67 -3.09 17.37 15.76
C MET A 67 -2.82 18.61 16.63
N ALA A 68 -2.89 18.47 17.94
CA ALA A 68 -2.62 19.58 18.87
C ALA A 68 -1.20 20.13 18.69
N ARG A 69 -0.23 19.25 18.54
CA ARG A 69 1.16 19.63 18.29
C ARG A 69 1.32 20.40 16.97
N ARG A 70 0.72 19.93 15.87
CA ARG A 70 0.81 20.63 14.57
C ARG A 70 0.12 21.98 14.60
N ARG A 71 -1.04 22.09 15.24
CA ARG A 71 -1.72 23.38 15.42
C ARG A 71 -0.85 24.37 16.21
N GLU A 72 -0.18 23.93 17.26
CA GLU A 72 0.75 24.80 18.01
C GLU A 72 1.94 25.21 17.13
N MET A 73 2.54 24.31 16.36
CA MET A 73 3.63 24.66 15.45
C MET A 73 3.17 25.64 14.35
N LEU A 74 1.98 25.50 13.80
CA LEU A 74 1.40 26.46 12.85
C LEU A 74 1.15 27.81 13.49
N ALA A 75 0.71 27.85 14.74
CA ALA A 75 0.54 29.08 15.51
C ALA A 75 1.91 29.76 15.78
N GLN A 76 2.94 29.00 16.13
CA GLN A 76 4.31 29.51 16.30
C GLN A 76 4.87 30.08 15.00
N LEU A 77 4.62 29.41 13.85
CA LEU A 77 4.98 29.94 12.56
C LEU A 77 4.30 31.28 12.28
N ALA A 78 2.99 31.38 12.54
CA ALA A 78 2.22 32.60 12.35
C ALA A 78 2.71 33.77 13.24
N ARG A 79 3.27 33.46 14.42
CA ARG A 79 3.91 34.44 15.31
C ARG A 79 5.37 34.74 14.97
N GLY A 80 5.94 34.05 13.98
CA GLY A 80 7.36 34.20 13.60
C GLY A 80 8.35 33.59 14.59
N GLU A 81 7.90 32.70 15.48
CA GLU A 81 8.72 32.02 16.48
C GLU A 81 9.53 30.87 15.89
N ILE A 82 9.04 30.27 14.81
CA ILE A 82 9.71 29.25 14.02
C ILE A 82 9.67 29.60 12.53
N THR A 83 10.52 28.95 11.74
CA THR A 83 10.53 29.08 10.27
C THR A 83 9.78 27.94 9.60
N GLU A 84 9.43 28.10 8.33
CA GLU A 84 8.75 27.08 7.51
C GLU A 84 9.48 25.73 7.53
N ASP A 85 10.82 25.75 7.51
CA ASP A 85 11.64 24.52 7.51
C ASP A 85 11.57 23.72 8.83
N ALA A 86 11.05 24.33 9.90
CA ALA A 86 10.84 23.66 11.17
C ALA A 86 9.54 22.86 11.20
N LEU A 87 8.62 23.09 10.27
CA LEU A 87 7.39 22.33 10.17
C LEU A 87 7.63 20.92 9.59
N PRO A 88 6.97 19.90 10.11
CA PRO A 88 6.95 18.59 9.48
C PRO A 88 6.31 18.68 8.09
N ARG A 89 6.89 17.97 7.14
CA ARG A 89 6.30 17.79 5.79
C ARG A 89 5.39 16.57 5.79
N ASP A 90 4.24 16.70 6.41
CA ASP A 90 3.28 15.62 6.55
C ASP A 90 1.87 16.02 6.13
N VAL A 91 1.01 15.02 5.90
CA VAL A 91 -0.37 15.22 5.43
C VAL A 91 -1.19 16.00 6.43
N LEU A 92 -0.99 15.80 7.74
CA LEU A 92 -1.78 16.47 8.77
C LEU A 92 -1.51 17.97 8.78
N VAL A 93 -0.27 18.42 8.63
CA VAL A 93 0.09 19.84 8.49
C VAL A 93 -0.63 20.46 7.28
N GLU A 94 -0.60 19.80 6.13
CA GLU A 94 -1.23 20.34 4.91
C GLU A 94 -2.75 20.43 5.03
N LEU A 95 -3.40 19.43 5.64
CA LEU A 95 -4.84 19.48 5.89
C LEU A 95 -5.21 20.59 6.90
N LEU A 96 -4.42 20.76 7.95
CA LEU A 96 -4.67 21.83 8.94
C LEU A 96 -4.46 23.23 8.34
N ARG A 97 -3.53 23.41 7.40
CA ARG A 97 -3.37 24.68 6.66
C ARG A 97 -4.59 25.00 5.81
N SER A 98 -5.19 24.00 5.19
CA SER A 98 -6.35 24.18 4.34
C SER A 98 -7.65 24.43 5.10
N GLU A 99 -7.69 24.24 6.44
CA GLU A 99 -8.90 24.46 7.27
C GLU A 99 -9.45 25.90 7.17
N SER A 100 -8.60 26.89 6.91
CA SER A 100 -9.02 28.30 6.74
C SER A 100 -9.84 28.52 5.47
N GLU A 101 -9.60 27.73 4.42
CA GLU A 101 -10.32 27.81 3.14
C GLU A 101 -11.47 26.81 3.09
N THR A 102 -11.25 25.62 3.63
CA THR A 102 -12.22 24.51 3.62
C THR A 102 -12.28 23.89 5.02
N PRO A 103 -13.24 24.29 5.86
CA PRO A 103 -13.39 23.72 7.21
C PRO A 103 -13.63 22.22 7.17
N ILE A 104 -12.78 21.46 7.87
CA ILE A 104 -12.85 20.01 7.98
C ILE A 104 -13.26 19.66 9.42
N SER A 105 -14.30 18.84 9.60
CA SER A 105 -14.67 18.40 10.95
C SER A 105 -13.60 17.47 11.53
N HIS A 106 -13.49 17.44 12.87
CA HIS A 106 -12.55 16.57 13.58
C HIS A 106 -12.70 15.08 13.15
N ASP A 107 -13.94 14.61 13.03
CA ASP A 107 -14.24 13.23 12.64
C ASP A 107 -13.75 12.92 11.21
N VAL A 108 -13.93 13.83 10.26
CA VAL A 108 -13.44 13.67 8.89
C VAL A 108 -11.92 13.71 8.87
N LEU A 109 -11.30 14.68 9.55
CA LEU A 109 -9.83 14.79 9.58
C LEU A 109 -9.17 13.54 10.19
N MET A 110 -9.73 13.04 11.30
CA MET A 110 -9.26 11.81 11.95
C MET A 110 -9.36 10.59 11.01
N LYS A 111 -10.49 10.46 10.29
CA LYS A 111 -10.70 9.38 9.32
C LYS A 111 -9.77 9.49 8.12
N GLU A 112 -9.50 10.69 7.61
CA GLU A 112 -8.54 10.91 6.53
C GLU A 112 -7.13 10.50 6.95
N ILE A 113 -6.65 10.92 8.12
CA ILE A 113 -5.33 10.51 8.61
C ILE A 113 -5.27 9.00 8.87
N GLY A 114 -6.31 8.40 9.46
CA GLY A 114 -6.43 6.95 9.61
C GLY A 114 -6.41 6.22 8.26
N PHE A 115 -7.05 6.79 7.24
CA PHE A 115 -7.04 6.25 5.88
C PHE A 115 -5.63 6.31 5.25
N PHE A 116 -4.90 7.42 5.37
CA PHE A 116 -3.53 7.52 4.85
C PHE A 116 -2.59 6.50 5.51
N LEU A 117 -2.71 6.31 6.83
CA LEU A 117 -1.98 5.28 7.56
C LEU A 117 -2.29 3.88 7.04
N LEU A 118 -3.57 3.55 6.94
CA LEU A 118 -4.04 2.25 6.45
C LEU A 118 -3.59 2.00 5.02
N ALA A 119 -3.88 2.96 4.12
CA ALA A 119 -3.59 2.83 2.69
C ALA A 119 -2.09 2.63 2.44
N GLY A 120 -1.25 3.38 3.14
CA GLY A 120 0.20 3.29 2.97
C GLY A 120 0.82 2.04 3.59
N ALA A 121 0.45 1.70 4.82
CA ALA A 121 1.07 0.58 5.53
C ALA A 121 0.54 -0.78 5.08
N PHE A 122 -0.79 -0.94 5.06
CA PHE A 122 -1.43 -2.23 4.83
C PHE A 122 -1.15 -2.78 3.43
N THR A 123 -1.36 -1.97 2.41
CA THR A 123 -1.15 -2.39 1.01
C THR A 123 0.33 -2.67 0.73
N SER A 124 1.23 -1.85 1.26
CA SER A 124 2.68 -2.02 1.07
C SER A 124 3.21 -3.28 1.77
N ILE A 125 2.70 -3.62 2.96
CA ILE A 125 3.05 -4.87 3.66
C ILE A 125 2.66 -6.08 2.81
N HIS A 126 1.41 -6.13 2.32
CA HIS A 126 0.95 -7.24 1.48
C HIS A 126 1.73 -7.33 0.17
N THR A 127 1.96 -6.20 -0.49
CA THR A 127 2.77 -6.15 -1.72
C THR A 127 4.19 -6.67 -1.49
N LEU A 128 4.86 -6.22 -0.42
CA LEU A 128 6.20 -6.70 -0.07
C LEU A 128 6.20 -8.21 0.20
N THR A 129 5.21 -8.69 0.95
CA THR A 129 5.14 -10.11 1.33
C THR A 129 4.95 -11.00 0.10
N HIS A 130 4.05 -10.62 -0.83
CA HIS A 130 3.88 -11.33 -2.09
C HIS A 130 5.13 -11.27 -2.96
N ALA A 131 5.74 -10.10 -3.09
CA ALA A 131 6.97 -9.94 -3.88
C ALA A 131 8.12 -10.81 -3.34
N MET A 132 8.31 -10.84 -2.03
CA MET A 132 9.33 -11.70 -1.42
C MET A 132 9.03 -13.18 -1.65
N HIS A 133 7.75 -13.60 -1.55
CA HIS A 133 7.34 -14.97 -1.85
C HIS A 133 7.63 -15.36 -3.29
N ASP A 134 7.25 -14.52 -4.25
CA ASP A 134 7.48 -14.77 -5.67
C ASP A 134 8.97 -14.83 -6.00
N ILE A 135 9.76 -13.89 -5.47
CA ILE A 135 11.22 -13.85 -5.63
C ILE A 135 11.88 -15.11 -5.09
N PHE A 136 11.50 -15.57 -3.89
CA PHE A 136 12.06 -16.78 -3.30
C PHE A 136 11.66 -18.03 -4.09
N SER A 137 10.39 -18.12 -4.51
CA SER A 137 9.88 -19.23 -5.31
C SER A 137 10.58 -19.31 -6.67
N TRP A 138 10.77 -18.16 -7.32
CA TRP A 138 11.51 -18.07 -8.59
C TRP A 138 12.98 -18.47 -8.42
N SER A 139 13.65 -17.94 -7.40
CA SER A 139 15.06 -18.21 -7.12
C SER A 139 15.37 -19.68 -6.85
N ALA A 140 14.40 -20.44 -6.35
CA ALA A 140 14.57 -21.88 -6.12
C ALA A 140 14.77 -22.68 -7.41
N SER A 141 14.21 -22.21 -8.53
CA SER A 141 14.35 -22.83 -9.86
C SER A 141 15.27 -22.05 -10.80
N HIS A 142 15.66 -20.80 -10.45
CA HIS A 142 16.50 -19.91 -11.24
C HIS A 142 17.60 -19.28 -10.37
N PRO A 143 18.61 -20.09 -9.97
CA PRO A 143 19.66 -19.64 -9.05
C PRO A 143 20.51 -18.51 -9.63
N GLU A 144 20.58 -18.36 -10.95
CA GLU A 144 21.24 -17.26 -11.65
C GLU A 144 20.65 -15.89 -11.34
N ASP A 145 19.34 -15.82 -11.09
CA ASP A 145 18.66 -14.57 -10.71
C ASP A 145 18.77 -14.25 -9.21
N ALA A 146 19.02 -15.27 -8.36
CA ALA A 146 19.06 -15.09 -6.91
C ALA A 146 20.06 -14.00 -6.46
N LYS A 147 21.28 -14.02 -7.02
CA LYS A 147 22.32 -13.03 -6.75
C LYS A 147 21.94 -11.65 -7.33
N ARG A 148 21.32 -11.65 -8.50
CA ARG A 148 20.95 -10.45 -9.22
C ARG A 148 19.94 -9.60 -8.45
N TYR A 149 19.00 -10.18 -7.69
CA TYR A 149 18.04 -9.43 -6.87
C TYR A 149 18.72 -8.54 -5.80
N ALA A 150 19.88 -8.93 -5.29
CA ALA A 150 20.63 -8.12 -4.34
C ALA A 150 21.47 -7.02 -5.02
N GLU A 151 21.98 -7.28 -6.23
CA GLU A 151 22.96 -6.45 -6.92
C GLU A 151 22.35 -5.46 -7.92
N ASP A 152 21.28 -5.88 -8.64
CA ASP A 152 20.61 -5.07 -9.68
C ASP A 152 19.27 -4.52 -9.15
N ALA A 153 19.30 -3.30 -8.65
CA ALA A 153 18.12 -2.65 -8.10
C ALA A 153 16.97 -2.46 -9.11
N VAL A 154 17.30 -2.26 -10.39
CA VAL A 154 16.31 -2.09 -11.47
C VAL A 154 15.66 -3.43 -11.81
N PHE A 155 16.43 -4.51 -11.84
CA PHE A 155 15.89 -5.85 -12.01
C PHE A 155 14.97 -6.25 -10.85
N LEU A 156 15.39 -5.97 -9.61
CA LEU A 156 14.54 -6.20 -8.44
C LEU A 156 13.23 -5.40 -8.52
N GLN A 157 13.28 -4.13 -8.93
CA GLN A 157 12.08 -3.33 -9.12
C GLN A 157 11.14 -3.93 -10.18
N LYS A 158 11.66 -4.40 -11.31
CA LYS A 158 10.86 -5.08 -12.34
C LYS A 158 10.20 -6.35 -11.79
N ALA A 159 10.94 -7.14 -11.03
CA ALA A 159 10.44 -8.33 -10.36
C ALA A 159 9.29 -8.01 -9.38
N ILE A 160 9.41 -6.91 -8.65
CA ILE A 160 8.36 -6.43 -7.75
C ILE A 160 7.15 -5.91 -8.51
N HIS A 161 7.35 -5.19 -9.63
CA HIS A 161 6.24 -4.77 -10.49
C HIS A 161 5.46 -5.96 -11.05
N GLU A 162 6.15 -7.04 -11.40
CA GLU A 162 5.51 -8.27 -11.85
C GLU A 162 4.68 -8.92 -10.73
N SER A 163 5.21 -8.98 -9.51
CA SER A 163 4.45 -9.43 -8.35
C SER A 163 3.23 -8.53 -8.07
N MET A 164 3.39 -7.19 -8.15
CA MET A 164 2.28 -6.25 -8.03
C MET A 164 1.19 -6.50 -9.08
N ARG A 165 1.56 -6.86 -10.30
CA ARG A 165 0.62 -7.22 -11.37
C ARG A 165 -0.22 -8.43 -10.97
N LEU A 166 0.43 -9.47 -10.48
CA LEU A 166 -0.22 -10.74 -10.11
C LEU A 166 -1.03 -10.64 -8.81
N HIS A 167 -0.61 -9.77 -7.88
CA HIS A 167 -1.19 -9.66 -6.54
C HIS A 167 -1.66 -8.23 -6.23
N PRO A 168 -2.66 -7.68 -6.98
CA PRO A 168 -3.19 -6.37 -6.67
C PRO A 168 -3.78 -6.36 -5.26
N SER A 169 -3.35 -5.41 -4.42
CA SER A 169 -3.84 -5.28 -3.04
C SER A 169 -5.36 -5.06 -2.95
N SER A 170 -5.94 -4.47 -4.00
CA SER A 170 -7.38 -4.42 -4.21
C SER A 170 -7.72 -5.26 -5.44
N PRO A 171 -8.17 -6.51 -5.28
CA PRO A 171 -8.38 -7.43 -6.41
C PRO A 171 -9.57 -7.02 -7.30
N THR A 172 -10.48 -6.21 -6.78
CA THR A 172 -11.64 -5.71 -7.52
C THR A 172 -11.83 -4.21 -7.30
N ALA A 173 -12.44 -3.54 -8.28
CA ALA A 173 -12.81 -2.13 -8.20
C ALA A 173 -14.31 -1.96 -8.49
N GLY A 174 -15.08 -1.56 -7.46
CA GLY A 174 -16.51 -1.28 -7.59
C GLY A 174 -16.78 0.06 -8.26
N ARG A 175 -17.79 0.13 -9.11
CA ARG A 175 -18.29 1.36 -9.74
C ARG A 175 -19.80 1.37 -9.77
N ARG A 176 -20.40 2.55 -9.59
CA ARG A 176 -21.83 2.79 -9.83
C ARG A 176 -21.95 3.78 -10.98
N PRO A 177 -22.69 3.45 -12.04
CA PRO A 177 -22.97 4.41 -13.08
C PRO A 177 -23.77 5.60 -12.53
N THR A 178 -23.50 6.80 -13.01
CA THR A 178 -24.30 7.99 -12.71
C THR A 178 -25.48 8.18 -13.68
N CYS A 179 -25.44 7.47 -14.82
CA CYS A 179 -26.48 7.40 -15.81
C CYS A 179 -26.52 5.97 -16.42
N PRO A 180 -27.60 5.58 -17.13
CA PRO A 180 -27.62 4.31 -17.86
C PRO A 180 -26.46 4.20 -18.83
N VAL A 181 -25.80 3.06 -18.88
CA VAL A 181 -24.63 2.79 -19.75
C VAL A 181 -24.86 1.50 -20.51
N HIS A 182 -24.61 1.52 -21.82
CA HIS A 182 -24.54 0.32 -22.65
C HIS A 182 -23.08 -0.14 -22.74
N LEU A 183 -22.80 -1.35 -22.28
CA LEU A 183 -21.44 -1.92 -22.34
C LEU A 183 -21.13 -2.50 -23.71
N PRO A 184 -19.87 -2.53 -24.16
CA PRO A 184 -19.48 -3.17 -25.42
C PRO A 184 -19.84 -4.66 -25.51
N SER A 185 -20.10 -5.30 -24.37
CA SER A 185 -20.60 -6.68 -24.27
C SER A 185 -22.08 -6.83 -24.69
N GLY A 186 -22.78 -5.71 -24.95
CA GLY A 186 -24.23 -5.71 -25.23
C GLY A 186 -25.11 -5.63 -23.97
N GLN A 187 -24.54 -5.49 -22.80
CA GLN A 187 -25.30 -5.42 -21.56
C GLN A 187 -25.62 -3.99 -21.16
N ASP A 188 -26.88 -3.73 -20.79
CA ASP A 188 -27.32 -2.48 -20.20
C ASP A 188 -27.07 -2.48 -18.69
N VAL A 189 -26.56 -1.35 -18.19
CA VAL A 189 -26.26 -1.14 -16.76
C VAL A 189 -26.97 0.14 -16.30
N SER A 190 -27.71 0.03 -15.23
CA SER A 190 -28.46 1.15 -14.64
C SER A 190 -27.70 1.81 -13.47
N PRO A 191 -28.09 3.03 -13.05
CA PRO A 191 -27.50 3.69 -11.90
C PRO A 191 -27.64 2.93 -10.55
N GLN A 192 -28.58 1.97 -10.47
CA GLN A 192 -28.78 1.13 -9.30
C GLN A 192 -27.80 -0.05 -9.24
N ASP A 193 -27.22 -0.40 -10.39
CA ASP A 193 -26.32 -1.54 -10.48
C ASP A 193 -24.93 -1.25 -9.88
N LEU A 194 -24.29 -2.28 -9.40
CA LEU A 194 -22.89 -2.24 -9.00
C LEU A 194 -22.06 -3.01 -10.03
N ILE A 195 -21.18 -2.29 -10.72
CA ILE A 195 -20.19 -2.91 -11.60
C ILE A 195 -18.98 -3.26 -10.77
N SER A 196 -18.55 -4.52 -10.81
CA SER A 196 -17.29 -4.97 -10.21
C SER A 196 -16.28 -5.25 -11.31
N VAL A 197 -15.23 -4.45 -11.38
CA VAL A 197 -14.10 -4.68 -12.30
C VAL A 197 -13.15 -5.66 -11.63
N ASP A 198 -12.92 -6.82 -12.25
CA ASP A 198 -11.95 -7.81 -11.77
C ASP A 198 -10.54 -7.43 -12.23
N LEU A 199 -9.76 -6.86 -11.30
CA LEU A 199 -8.38 -6.44 -11.56
C LEU A 199 -7.43 -7.64 -11.63
N MET A 200 -7.74 -8.73 -10.93
CA MET A 200 -6.97 -9.98 -10.98
C MET A 200 -7.01 -10.60 -12.38
N ALA A 201 -8.21 -10.68 -12.96
CA ALA A 201 -8.39 -11.19 -14.32
C ALA A 201 -7.79 -10.23 -15.36
N ALA A 202 -8.04 -8.92 -15.24
CA ALA A 202 -7.49 -7.93 -16.16
C ALA A 202 -5.96 -7.92 -16.19
N ASN A 203 -5.32 -8.08 -15.04
CA ASN A 203 -3.86 -8.17 -14.94
C ASN A 203 -3.27 -9.49 -15.47
N ARG A 204 -4.11 -10.45 -15.83
CA ARG A 204 -3.74 -11.73 -16.44
C ARG A 204 -4.25 -11.88 -17.89
N ASP A 205 -4.61 -10.76 -18.52
CA ASP A 205 -5.04 -10.77 -19.91
C ASP A 205 -3.87 -11.12 -20.84
N THR A 206 -3.96 -12.26 -21.49
CA THR A 206 -2.91 -12.79 -22.39
C THR A 206 -2.66 -11.89 -23.59
N ARG A 207 -3.66 -11.09 -24.02
CA ARG A 207 -3.53 -10.12 -25.11
C ARG A 207 -2.59 -8.98 -24.77
N ILE A 208 -2.42 -8.69 -23.48
CA ILE A 208 -1.58 -7.58 -22.97
C ILE A 208 -0.26 -8.11 -22.42
N PHE A 209 -0.29 -9.20 -21.65
CA PHE A 209 0.86 -9.69 -20.90
C PHE A 209 1.49 -10.97 -21.47
N GLY A 210 0.96 -11.50 -22.59
CA GLY A 210 1.47 -12.72 -23.25
C GLY A 210 0.84 -13.99 -22.71
N GLU A 211 1.19 -15.13 -23.32
CA GLU A 211 0.57 -16.43 -23.02
C GLU A 211 0.80 -16.88 -21.57
N ASP A 212 1.95 -16.51 -20.98
CA ASP A 212 2.34 -16.77 -19.61
C ASP A 212 1.81 -15.69 -18.61
N ALA A 213 0.78 -14.92 -18.98
CA ALA A 213 0.24 -13.82 -18.16
C ALA A 213 -0.22 -14.23 -16.75
N ALA A 214 -0.53 -15.50 -16.54
CA ALA A 214 -0.90 -16.05 -15.23
C ALA A 214 0.30 -16.33 -14.32
N ASP A 215 1.51 -16.49 -14.90
CA ASP A 215 2.71 -16.91 -14.21
C ASP A 215 3.58 -15.71 -13.82
N TYR A 216 4.34 -15.85 -12.74
CA TYR A 216 5.36 -14.89 -12.35
C TYR A 216 6.59 -15.01 -13.24
N ASN A 217 6.95 -13.93 -13.91
CA ASN A 217 8.13 -13.87 -14.79
C ASN A 217 8.82 -12.50 -14.63
N PRO A 218 9.93 -12.41 -13.84
CA PRO A 218 10.65 -11.15 -13.60
C PRO A 218 11.35 -10.60 -14.87
N HIS A 219 11.47 -11.44 -15.90
CA HIS A 219 12.01 -11.06 -17.20
C HIS A 219 10.93 -10.60 -18.20
N ARG A 220 9.67 -10.55 -17.79
CA ARG A 220 8.58 -10.12 -18.67
C ARG A 220 8.89 -8.78 -19.32
N PRO A 221 8.79 -8.66 -20.65
CA PRO A 221 8.93 -7.38 -21.32
C PRO A 221 7.81 -6.42 -20.89
N ALA A 222 8.15 -5.13 -20.84
CA ALA A 222 7.13 -4.11 -20.54
C ALA A 222 6.00 -4.17 -21.58
N PRO A 223 4.72 -4.26 -21.14
CA PRO A 223 3.60 -4.34 -22.06
C PRO A 223 3.44 -3.02 -22.85
N ARG A 224 2.96 -3.13 -24.11
CA ARG A 224 2.67 -1.93 -24.90
C ARG A 224 1.32 -1.33 -24.45
N GLY A 225 1.34 -0.04 -24.12
CA GLY A 225 0.12 0.70 -23.76
C GLY A 225 -0.46 0.38 -22.38
N ALA A 226 0.26 -0.39 -21.55
CA ALA A 226 -0.13 -0.70 -20.19
C ALA A 226 1.07 -0.56 -19.23
N SER A 227 0.80 -0.44 -17.94
CA SER A 227 1.84 -0.44 -16.93
C SER A 227 2.34 -1.87 -16.64
N PRO A 228 3.62 -2.07 -16.27
CA PRO A 228 4.14 -3.40 -15.93
C PRO A 228 3.44 -4.04 -14.72
N TYR A 229 2.89 -3.23 -13.82
CA TYR A 229 2.06 -3.67 -12.69
C TYR A 229 0.55 -3.73 -13.03
N GLY A 230 0.18 -3.64 -14.30
CA GLY A 230 -1.21 -3.66 -14.76
C GLY A 230 -2.06 -2.57 -14.15
N LEU A 231 -3.25 -2.94 -13.66
CA LEU A 231 -4.22 -2.05 -13.03
C LEU A 231 -4.13 -2.00 -11.49
N SER A 232 -3.06 -2.50 -10.90
CA SER A 232 -2.93 -2.64 -9.44
C SER A 232 -2.99 -1.32 -8.67
N PHE A 233 -2.69 -0.20 -9.33
CA PHE A 233 -2.81 1.15 -8.79
C PHE A 233 -4.01 1.94 -9.34
N GLY A 234 -4.93 1.28 -10.05
CA GLY A 234 -6.05 1.94 -10.71
C GLY A 234 -5.62 2.85 -11.87
N ILE A 235 -6.58 3.53 -12.46
CA ILE A 235 -6.37 4.49 -13.56
C ILE A 235 -7.35 5.66 -13.45
N GLY A 236 -7.04 6.76 -14.15
CA GLY A 236 -7.90 7.96 -14.20
C GLY A 236 -7.94 8.71 -12.87
N MET A 237 -9.07 9.30 -12.56
CA MET A 237 -9.26 10.12 -11.36
C MET A 237 -9.14 9.35 -10.04
N HIS A 238 -9.21 8.03 -10.09
CA HIS A 238 -9.03 7.14 -8.94
C HIS A 238 -7.68 6.43 -8.93
N SER A 239 -6.69 6.90 -9.68
CA SER A 239 -5.32 6.40 -9.60
C SER A 239 -4.78 6.57 -8.18
N CYS A 240 -4.01 5.59 -7.73
CA CYS A 240 -3.39 5.63 -6.40
C CYS A 240 -2.46 6.83 -6.25
N LEU A 241 -2.69 7.66 -5.25
CA LEU A 241 -1.82 8.81 -4.91
C LEU A 241 -0.42 8.36 -4.50
N GLY A 242 -0.31 7.17 -3.90
CA GLY A 242 0.96 6.57 -3.46
C GLY A 242 1.71 5.80 -4.54
N LEU A 243 1.30 5.83 -5.81
CA LEU A 243 1.91 5.04 -6.88
C LEU A 243 3.43 5.24 -6.93
N THR A 244 3.88 6.48 -7.08
CA THR A 244 5.32 6.79 -7.19
C THR A 244 6.07 6.47 -5.89
N LEU A 245 5.43 6.68 -4.73
CA LEU A 245 6.02 6.34 -3.44
C LEU A 245 6.22 4.82 -3.29
N ALA A 246 5.23 4.03 -3.66
CA ALA A 246 5.26 2.57 -3.47
C ALA A 246 6.07 1.83 -4.55
N ALA A 247 5.74 2.09 -5.83
CA ALA A 247 6.29 1.38 -6.99
C ALA A 247 7.51 2.07 -7.62
N GLY A 248 7.72 3.36 -7.33
CA GLY A 248 8.76 4.16 -7.95
C GLY A 248 8.42 4.61 -9.37
N SER A 249 9.43 5.11 -10.06
CA SER A 249 9.34 5.46 -11.48
C SER A 249 9.63 4.25 -12.38
N LEU A 250 9.05 4.24 -13.57
CA LEU A 250 9.40 3.21 -14.55
C LEU A 250 10.82 3.47 -15.09
N PRO A 251 11.65 2.41 -15.21
CA PRO A 251 12.99 2.54 -15.78
C PRO A 251 12.91 3.10 -17.21
N ARG A 252 13.69 4.15 -17.48
CA ARG A 252 13.79 4.75 -18.81
C ARG A 252 15.18 4.49 -19.37
N ALA A 253 15.25 4.11 -20.64
CA ALA A 253 16.52 3.97 -21.33
C ALA A 253 17.29 5.31 -21.32
N GLY A 254 18.56 5.29 -20.91
CA GLY A 254 19.41 6.48 -20.84
C GLY A 254 19.17 7.43 -19.66
N ALA A 255 18.26 7.10 -18.72
CA ALA A 255 18.11 7.88 -17.50
C ALA A 255 19.30 7.70 -16.56
N ASP A 256 19.69 8.75 -15.81
CA ASP A 256 20.70 8.64 -14.77
C ASP A 256 20.20 7.71 -13.66
N ALA A 257 20.97 6.67 -13.38
CA ALA A 257 20.63 5.70 -12.32
C ALA A 257 20.51 6.35 -10.92
N ARG A 258 21.15 7.52 -10.71
CA ARG A 258 21.08 8.28 -9.44
C ARG A 258 19.77 9.04 -9.29
N GLU A 259 19.08 9.34 -10.38
CA GLU A 259 17.78 10.01 -10.40
C GLU A 259 16.62 9.02 -10.44
N HIS A 260 16.93 7.73 -10.53
CA HIS A 260 15.90 6.69 -10.65
C HIS A 260 15.23 6.39 -9.30
N HIS A 261 13.92 6.60 -9.24
CA HIS A 261 13.09 6.33 -8.07
C HIS A 261 12.68 4.84 -8.04
N LEU A 262 13.26 4.08 -7.11
CA LEU A 262 12.97 2.64 -6.95
C LEU A 262 11.60 2.37 -6.28
N GLY A 263 11.07 3.32 -5.52
CA GLY A 263 9.90 3.14 -4.69
C GLY A 263 10.20 2.40 -3.37
N THR A 264 9.35 2.64 -2.38
CA THR A 264 9.57 2.16 -1.00
C THR A 264 9.59 0.63 -0.91
N VAL A 265 8.72 -0.05 -1.66
CA VAL A 265 8.65 -1.53 -1.64
C VAL A 265 9.96 -2.13 -2.15
N SER A 266 10.50 -1.58 -3.25
CA SER A 266 11.77 -2.04 -3.83
C SER A 266 12.97 -1.73 -2.94
N LEU A 267 12.98 -0.58 -2.26
CA LEU A 267 14.05 -0.22 -1.32
C LEU A 267 14.10 -1.17 -0.13
N ILE A 268 12.95 -1.51 0.44
CA ILE A 268 12.86 -2.45 1.57
C ILE A 268 13.25 -3.85 1.13
N ALA A 269 12.70 -4.33 0.01
CA ALA A 269 13.06 -5.65 -0.53
C ALA A 269 14.56 -5.75 -0.82
N ARG A 270 15.16 -4.69 -1.41
CA ARG A 270 16.60 -4.63 -1.66
C ARG A 270 17.42 -4.79 -0.38
N THR A 271 17.04 -4.03 0.67
CA THR A 271 17.71 -4.14 1.97
C THR A 271 17.62 -5.56 2.52
N LEU A 272 16.43 -6.19 2.47
CA LEU A 272 16.25 -7.56 2.89
C LEU A 272 17.13 -8.54 2.10
N MET A 273 17.15 -8.42 0.77
CA MET A 273 17.97 -9.26 -0.10
C MET A 273 19.47 -9.08 0.16
N GLN A 274 19.93 -7.84 0.39
CA GLN A 274 21.33 -7.54 0.73
C GLN A 274 21.76 -8.16 2.08
N HIS A 275 20.81 -8.34 3.02
CA HIS A 275 21.04 -9.05 4.28
C HIS A 275 20.75 -10.55 4.19
N GLY A 276 20.69 -11.12 2.99
CA GLY A 276 20.53 -12.55 2.75
C GLY A 276 19.18 -13.10 3.19
N ALA A 277 18.11 -12.31 2.98
CA ALA A 277 16.75 -12.76 3.28
C ALA A 277 16.42 -14.05 2.53
N ARG A 278 15.84 -15.00 3.28
CA ARG A 278 15.38 -16.29 2.77
C ARG A 278 14.16 -16.78 3.54
N PRO A 279 13.34 -17.66 2.97
CA PRO A 279 12.23 -18.25 3.71
C PRO A 279 12.72 -18.96 4.98
N ASP A 280 11.92 -18.93 6.04
CA ASP A 280 12.18 -19.76 7.23
C ASP A 280 11.55 -21.14 7.02
N PRO A 281 12.37 -22.22 6.83
CA PRO A 281 11.83 -23.54 6.60
C PRO A 281 11.18 -24.17 7.84
N ALA A 282 11.53 -23.67 9.03
CA ALA A 282 10.94 -24.16 10.29
C ALA A 282 9.57 -23.49 10.57
N ASN A 283 9.33 -22.31 10.00
CA ASN A 283 8.11 -21.54 10.17
C ASN A 283 7.57 -21.08 8.82
N PRO A 284 6.85 -21.92 8.07
CA PRO A 284 6.33 -21.56 6.76
C PRO A 284 5.32 -20.43 6.84
N GLY A 285 5.18 -19.69 5.73
CA GLY A 285 4.17 -18.62 5.63
C GLY A 285 2.76 -19.14 5.85
N VAL A 286 1.93 -18.32 6.52
CA VAL A 286 0.53 -18.63 6.84
C VAL A 286 -0.38 -17.69 6.07
N VAL A 287 -1.28 -18.25 5.26
CA VAL A 287 -2.28 -17.49 4.51
C VAL A 287 -3.36 -16.94 5.45
N ASP A 288 -3.79 -15.71 5.23
CA ASP A 288 -4.93 -15.11 5.94
C ASP A 288 -6.24 -15.74 5.46
N ARG A 289 -6.91 -16.45 6.37
CA ARG A 289 -8.21 -17.09 6.10
C ARG A 289 -9.40 -16.27 6.65
N SER A 290 -9.16 -15.09 7.17
CA SER A 290 -10.23 -14.20 7.70
C SER A 290 -10.96 -13.43 6.60
N THR A 291 -10.39 -13.41 5.39
CA THR A 291 -10.95 -12.76 4.21
C THR A 291 -10.88 -13.66 2.98
N ILE A 292 -11.61 -13.30 1.92
CA ILE A 292 -11.50 -13.97 0.61
C ILE A 292 -10.25 -13.53 -0.17
N ARG A 293 -9.45 -12.60 0.36
CA ARG A 293 -8.20 -12.16 -0.25
C ARG A 293 -7.12 -13.20 -0.03
N ASN A 294 -6.29 -13.40 -1.02
CA ASN A 294 -5.15 -14.32 -0.93
C ASN A 294 -3.91 -13.60 -0.36
N ASN A 295 -4.02 -13.10 0.87
CA ASN A 295 -2.92 -12.44 1.57
C ASN A 295 -2.24 -13.37 2.58
N TRP A 296 -1.06 -12.98 3.03
CA TRP A 296 -0.35 -13.66 4.11
C TRP A 296 -0.71 -13.02 5.46
N SER A 297 -1.11 -13.82 6.44
CA SER A 297 -1.24 -13.36 7.83
C SER A 297 0.10 -13.30 8.54
N LEU A 298 1.03 -14.19 8.16
CA LEU A 298 2.39 -14.26 8.65
C LEU A 298 3.30 -14.79 7.55
N TYR A 299 4.47 -14.18 7.36
CA TYR A 299 5.48 -14.64 6.41
C TYR A 299 6.88 -14.49 7.01
N PRO A 300 7.34 -15.47 7.81
CA PRO A 300 8.66 -15.45 8.44
C PRO A 300 9.78 -15.55 7.42
N ILE A 301 10.82 -14.77 7.64
CA ILE A 301 12.06 -14.79 6.87
C ILE A 301 13.26 -14.85 7.83
N LEU A 302 14.32 -15.47 7.38
CA LEU A 302 15.62 -15.46 8.05
C LEU A 302 16.52 -14.45 7.34
N LEU A 303 17.35 -13.76 8.11
CA LEU A 303 18.41 -12.89 7.61
C LEU A 303 19.77 -13.51 7.97
N ASN A 304 20.81 -13.13 7.26
CA ASN A 304 22.17 -13.43 7.68
C ASN A 304 22.53 -12.52 8.87
N PRO A 305 23.28 -13.05 9.88
CA PRO A 305 23.73 -12.27 11.02
C PRO A 305 24.65 -11.12 10.63
#